data_d1d3f6234246bee61d65a020f31b8565
#
_entry.id   d1d3f6234246bee61d65a020f31b8565
#
_cell.length_a   1.000
_cell.length_b   1.000
_cell.length_c   1.000
_cell.angle_alpha   90.00
_cell.angle_beta   90.00
_cell.angle_gamma   90.00
#
_symmetry.space_group_name_H-M   'P 1'
#
loop_
_entity.id
_entity.type
_entity.pdbx_description
1 polymer ?
#
loop_
_entity_poly.entity_id
_entity_poly.type
_entity_poly.pdbx_seq_one_letter_code
_entity_poly.pdbx_strand_id
1 'polypeptide(L)'
;MTDYNHKITNGSTIRGEHLKLFRAKAIYKAAIVHPYAKEVQCYVNGKGYAIIKMRLTHLEIPDEPVFDIRDEEEIAIICHPEDVDIPEVYALRKDFPTELPHSNAKPFTRPISLCVSDVAFADIRPQFNAHDFLNSIRRWFCLNSINKLHEANRPLEVFFGFQEVCCILNERLGGNPYIKYSPKTKYSSTLEFVEKSKATHYLIGISTEKIHASNFVRIPQTMGDLKYVQSTDQFSLTGSLLAVLTKSVAGKATLPLVISIYITQTSKDDKKASQELFLIKTNCLPKDIVLKKMVLSKDAFEKWFYELPVEVALLEFMVSRCGNAINNGIKDCFNKVSVVGTGTLGSAVIDHWVRQGCSEEINLVDCDILLPHNLSRHTLATDKVMTSKVRSIKDTYHGILFQKINAIEGNFLTLNRNDRERLFKNTELVIDFSTSIAVERKLANDERTFRRCTSFLNPRGDDVVLLMEDKERKSHLDLLEMDYYRNLIVDDRFSQHLEQTETVRTNTF
;
A
#
# COMPACT_ATOMS: atom_id res chain seq x y z
N MET A 1 -13.35 -7.06 22.14
CA MET A 1 -14.34 -6.26 22.90
C MET A 1 -13.88 -5.78 24.29
N THR A 2 -12.80 -6.26 24.84
CA THR A 2 -12.44 -6.09 26.26
C THR A 2 -11.43 -4.98 26.58
N ASP A 3 -10.77 -4.38 25.60
CA ASP A 3 -9.64 -3.48 25.91
C ASP A 3 -10.04 -1.99 26.06
N TYR A 4 -11.14 -1.56 25.48
CA TYR A 4 -11.58 -0.16 25.44
C TYR A 4 -12.23 0.33 26.74
N ASN A 5 -13.16 -0.46 27.29
CA ASN A 5 -13.80 -0.12 28.58
C ASN A 5 -12.79 -0.18 29.75
N HIS A 6 -11.80 -1.07 29.65
CA HIS A 6 -10.76 -1.18 30.69
C HIS A 6 -9.86 0.07 30.81
N LYS A 7 -9.61 0.78 29.71
CA LYS A 7 -8.78 2.00 29.76
C LYS A 7 -9.46 3.13 30.52
N ILE A 8 -10.77 3.29 30.43
CA ILE A 8 -11.51 4.45 30.94
C ILE A 8 -12.16 4.18 32.30
N THR A 9 -12.55 2.94 32.62
CA THR A 9 -13.41 2.61 33.75
C THR A 9 -12.70 2.10 35.00
N ASN A 10 -11.48 1.59 34.92
CA ASN A 10 -10.80 0.90 36.01
C ASN A 10 -9.56 1.67 36.56
N GLY A 11 -9.71 2.97 36.79
CA GLY A 11 -8.64 3.77 37.39
C GLY A 11 -8.89 4.13 38.85
N SER A 12 -7.84 4.16 39.67
CA SER A 12 -7.89 4.78 40.98
C SER A 12 -7.78 6.29 40.86
N THR A 13 -8.62 7.01 41.61
CA THR A 13 -8.54 8.48 41.68
C THR A 13 -7.20 8.93 42.22
N ILE A 14 -6.60 9.93 41.61
CA ILE A 14 -5.32 10.53 42.01
C ILE A 14 -5.43 12.05 41.98
N ARG A 15 -4.72 12.74 42.86
CA ARG A 15 -4.57 14.20 42.75
C ARG A 15 -3.69 14.51 41.53
N GLY A 16 -4.07 15.53 40.73
CA GLY A 16 -3.36 15.86 39.49
C GLY A 16 -1.87 16.18 39.69
N GLU A 17 -1.48 16.74 40.86
CA GLU A 17 -0.10 17.01 41.20
C GLU A 17 0.75 15.73 41.32
N HIS A 18 0.11 14.58 41.65
CA HIS A 18 0.75 13.29 41.81
C HIS A 18 0.82 12.46 40.51
N LEU A 19 0.34 12.97 39.40
CA LEU A 19 0.51 12.34 38.10
C LEU A 19 2.00 12.17 37.77
N LYS A 20 2.40 10.96 37.38
CA LYS A 20 3.83 10.63 37.11
C LYS A 20 4.19 10.98 35.66
N LEU A 21 3.27 10.80 34.73
CA LEU A 21 3.51 11.05 33.29
C LEU A 21 3.63 12.55 33.04
N PHE A 22 4.74 12.96 32.44
CA PHE A 22 5.04 14.38 32.16
C PHE A 22 3.92 15.06 31.37
N ARG A 23 3.45 14.43 30.30
CA ARG A 23 2.41 14.97 29.43
C ARG A 23 1.05 15.05 30.13
N ALA A 24 0.67 14.00 30.87
CA ALA A 24 -0.56 14.04 31.67
C ALA A 24 -0.54 15.16 32.70
N LYS A 25 0.60 15.39 33.35
CA LYS A 25 0.78 16.50 34.29
C LYS A 25 0.70 17.86 33.61
N ALA A 26 1.25 18.01 32.40
CA ALA A 26 1.15 19.23 31.60
C ALA A 26 -0.31 19.51 31.19
N ILE A 27 -1.03 18.49 30.72
CA ILE A 27 -2.45 18.62 30.35
C ILE A 27 -3.31 18.96 31.58
N TYR A 28 -3.07 18.31 32.72
CA TYR A 28 -3.78 18.65 33.96
C TYR A 28 -3.56 20.11 34.35
N LYS A 29 -2.29 20.57 34.37
CA LYS A 29 -1.96 21.96 34.70
C LYS A 29 -2.60 22.97 33.74
N ALA A 30 -2.64 22.65 32.45
CA ALA A 30 -3.32 23.46 31.46
C ALA A 30 -4.84 23.47 31.71
N ALA A 31 -5.44 22.30 31.97
CA ALA A 31 -6.89 22.17 32.16
C ALA A 31 -7.43 22.93 33.35
N ILE A 32 -6.74 22.93 34.50
CA ILE A 32 -7.21 23.63 35.72
C ILE A 32 -7.24 25.18 35.60
N VAL A 33 -6.49 25.73 34.64
CA VAL A 33 -6.48 27.16 34.33
C VAL A 33 -7.16 27.51 33.02
N HIS A 34 -7.59 26.51 32.27
CA HIS A 34 -8.22 26.69 30.98
C HIS A 34 -9.65 27.28 31.15
N PRO A 35 -10.01 28.36 30.46
CA PRO A 35 -11.29 29.03 30.68
C PRO A 35 -12.52 28.17 30.37
N TYR A 36 -12.38 27.19 29.51
CA TYR A 36 -13.45 26.32 29.04
C TYR A 36 -13.45 24.91 29.65
N ALA A 37 -12.48 24.58 30.52
CA ALA A 37 -12.41 23.28 31.18
C ALA A 37 -12.88 23.37 32.64
N LYS A 38 -13.83 22.53 33.02
CA LYS A 38 -14.40 22.46 34.38
C LYS A 38 -14.37 21.02 34.89
N GLU A 39 -14.50 20.87 36.21
CA GLU A 39 -14.64 19.56 36.88
C GLU A 39 -13.50 18.57 36.54
N VAL A 40 -12.25 19.06 36.52
CA VAL A 40 -11.09 18.27 36.14
C VAL A 40 -10.78 17.20 37.20
N GLN A 41 -10.80 15.94 36.81
CA GLN A 41 -10.54 14.77 37.66
C GLN A 41 -9.47 13.88 37.02
N CYS A 42 -8.59 13.32 37.83
CA CYS A 42 -7.49 12.47 37.38
C CYS A 42 -7.59 11.06 37.93
N TYR A 43 -7.23 10.10 37.10
CA TYR A 43 -7.21 8.67 37.43
C TYR A 43 -5.95 8.02 36.87
N VAL A 44 -5.53 6.93 37.47
CA VAL A 44 -4.47 6.05 36.95
C VAL A 44 -4.98 4.62 36.97
N ASN A 45 -4.92 3.93 35.86
CA ASN A 45 -5.35 2.52 35.81
C ASN A 45 -4.19 1.56 36.13
N GLY A 46 -4.52 0.28 36.35
CA GLY A 46 -3.55 -0.77 36.69
C GLY A 46 -2.45 -1.02 35.64
N LYS A 47 -2.61 -0.51 34.41
CA LYS A 47 -1.62 -0.59 33.31
C LYS A 47 -0.75 0.69 33.23
N GLY A 48 -0.90 1.65 34.15
CA GLY A 48 -0.12 2.88 34.17
C GLY A 48 -0.63 4.01 33.27
N TYR A 49 -1.78 3.87 32.60
CA TYR A 49 -2.39 4.97 31.84
C TYR A 49 -2.90 6.05 32.79
N ALA A 50 -2.58 7.30 32.49
CA ALA A 50 -3.17 8.45 33.16
C ALA A 50 -4.43 8.92 32.38
N ILE A 51 -5.52 9.11 33.10
CA ILE A 51 -6.82 9.50 32.55
C ILE A 51 -7.21 10.82 33.18
N ILE A 52 -7.46 11.82 32.35
CA ILE A 52 -7.93 13.14 32.80
C ILE A 52 -9.35 13.33 32.25
N LYS A 53 -10.34 13.34 33.14
CA LYS A 53 -11.73 13.63 32.81
C LYS A 53 -12.05 15.09 33.10
N MET A 54 -12.82 15.72 32.22
CA MET A 54 -13.25 17.10 32.39
C MET A 54 -14.53 17.35 31.63
N ARG A 55 -15.21 18.43 31.98
CA ARG A 55 -16.29 19.01 31.20
C ARG A 55 -15.75 20.21 30.45
N LEU A 56 -15.87 20.19 29.13
CA LEU A 56 -15.63 21.34 28.27
C LEU A 56 -16.94 22.16 28.15
N THR A 57 -16.86 23.47 28.25
CA THR A 57 -17.98 24.38 28.17
C THR A 57 -17.70 25.50 27.17
N HIS A 58 -18.73 26.19 26.70
CA HIS A 58 -18.62 27.26 25.70
C HIS A 58 -17.88 26.78 24.43
N LEU A 59 -18.39 25.70 23.87
CA LEU A 59 -17.83 25.08 22.66
C LEU A 59 -18.21 25.86 21.38
N GLU A 60 -18.99 26.96 21.52
CA GLU A 60 -19.46 27.77 20.38
C GLU A 60 -20.28 26.95 19.37
N ILE A 61 -21.17 26.14 19.90
CA ILE A 61 -22.07 25.32 19.09
C ILE A 61 -23.27 26.19 18.66
N PRO A 62 -23.68 26.19 17.38
CA PRO A 62 -24.85 26.94 16.93
C PRO A 62 -26.15 26.33 17.50
N ASP A 63 -27.23 27.14 17.50
CA ASP A 63 -28.53 26.69 18.00
C ASP A 63 -29.07 25.46 17.24
N GLU A 64 -28.77 25.36 15.95
CA GLU A 64 -29.12 24.20 15.10
C GLU A 64 -27.84 23.52 14.56
N PRO A 65 -27.21 22.66 15.34
CA PRO A 65 -26.02 21.97 14.89
C PRO A 65 -26.38 20.86 13.89
N VAL A 66 -25.48 20.59 12.90
CA VAL A 66 -25.66 19.51 11.94
C VAL A 66 -25.60 18.13 12.61
N PHE A 67 -24.76 18.01 13.63
CA PHE A 67 -24.67 16.82 14.49
C PHE A 67 -25.04 17.21 15.92
N ASP A 68 -25.65 16.30 16.69
CA ASP A 68 -26.02 16.53 18.11
C ASP A 68 -24.77 16.66 18.98
N ILE A 69 -24.05 17.75 18.82
CA ILE A 69 -22.97 18.22 19.69
C ILE A 69 -23.51 19.37 20.52
N ARG A 70 -23.27 19.35 21.84
CA ARG A 70 -23.78 20.32 22.78
C ARG A 70 -22.72 21.34 23.16
N ASP A 71 -23.12 22.50 23.65
CA ASP A 71 -22.20 23.55 24.10
C ASP A 71 -21.37 23.12 25.35
N GLU A 72 -21.82 22.09 26.04
CA GLU A 72 -21.08 21.43 27.11
C GLU A 72 -20.97 19.93 26.82
N GLU A 73 -19.73 19.39 26.80
CA GLU A 73 -19.46 17.98 26.58
C GLU A 73 -18.46 17.42 27.60
N GLU A 74 -18.74 16.23 28.11
CA GLU A 74 -17.81 15.50 28.97
C GLU A 74 -16.81 14.70 28.12
N ILE A 75 -15.52 14.84 28.46
CA ILE A 75 -14.44 14.13 27.78
C ILE A 75 -13.50 13.40 28.74
N ALA A 76 -12.80 12.40 28.22
CA ALA A 76 -11.63 11.80 28.87
C ALA A 76 -10.42 11.91 27.94
N ILE A 77 -9.31 12.37 28.46
CA ILE A 77 -7.99 12.36 27.81
C ILE A 77 -7.17 11.26 28.43
N ILE A 78 -6.65 10.34 27.60
CA ILE A 78 -5.88 9.17 28.05
C ILE A 78 -4.45 9.31 27.56
N CYS A 79 -3.49 9.36 28.50
CA CYS A 79 -2.06 9.40 28.21
C CYS A 79 -1.47 8.01 28.40
N HIS A 80 -0.76 7.53 27.38
CA HIS A 80 -0.05 6.25 27.39
C HIS A 80 1.19 6.30 28.29
N PRO A 81 1.49 5.25 29.07
CA PRO A 81 2.64 5.23 29.97
C PRO A 81 3.99 5.39 29.26
N GLU A 82 4.12 4.95 28.04
CA GLU A 82 5.35 5.06 27.24
C GLU A 82 5.49 6.42 26.52
N ASP A 83 4.46 7.25 26.55
CA ASP A 83 4.42 8.59 25.91
C ASP A 83 4.85 8.58 24.42
N VAL A 84 4.51 7.50 23.70
CA VAL A 84 4.85 7.32 22.27
C VAL A 84 3.77 7.82 21.33
N ASP A 85 2.52 7.89 21.81
CA ASP A 85 1.36 8.29 21.02
C ASP A 85 0.77 9.61 21.51
N ILE A 86 0.03 10.29 20.62
CA ILE A 86 -0.78 11.45 21.03
C ILE A 86 -1.81 11.00 22.06
N PRO A 87 -2.09 11.82 23.10
CA PRO A 87 -3.14 11.48 24.05
C PRO A 87 -4.48 11.23 23.36
N GLU A 88 -5.09 10.08 23.64
CA GLU A 88 -6.40 9.72 23.07
C GLU A 88 -7.49 10.56 23.74
N VAL A 89 -8.44 11.07 22.96
CA VAL A 89 -9.57 11.85 23.47
C VAL A 89 -10.88 11.10 23.21
N TYR A 90 -11.73 11.02 24.22
CA TYR A 90 -13.00 10.33 24.16
C TYR A 90 -14.15 11.25 24.60
N ALA A 91 -15.25 11.27 23.82
CA ALA A 91 -16.50 11.89 24.24
C ALA A 91 -17.27 10.90 25.13
N LEU A 92 -17.62 11.33 26.35
CA LEU A 92 -18.18 10.43 27.37
C LEU A 92 -19.73 10.42 27.43
N ARG A 93 -20.40 11.40 26.82
CA ARG A 93 -21.87 11.45 26.78
C ARG A 93 -22.45 10.19 26.14
N LYS A 94 -23.39 9.54 26.84
CA LYS A 94 -23.95 8.24 26.41
C LYS A 94 -24.66 8.26 25.06
N ASP A 95 -25.33 9.34 24.75
CA ASP A 95 -26.07 9.59 23.50
C ASP A 95 -25.27 10.42 22.49
N PHE A 96 -23.97 10.60 22.72
CA PHE A 96 -23.08 11.33 21.77
C PHE A 96 -23.18 10.70 20.39
N PRO A 97 -23.28 11.49 19.30
CA PRO A 97 -23.41 10.97 17.95
C PRO A 97 -22.22 10.08 17.57
N THR A 98 -22.49 9.01 16.83
CA THR A 98 -21.48 8.02 16.45
C THR A 98 -20.98 8.22 15.01
N GLU A 99 -21.64 9.08 14.24
CA GLU A 99 -21.39 9.28 12.81
C GLU A 99 -20.82 10.68 12.55
N LEU A 100 -19.58 10.87 13.02
CA LEU A 100 -18.89 12.15 12.95
C LEU A 100 -17.63 12.07 12.11
N PRO A 101 -17.34 13.08 11.26
CA PRO A 101 -16.05 13.22 10.61
C PRO A 101 -14.91 13.25 11.63
N HIS A 102 -13.74 12.76 11.24
CA HIS A 102 -12.56 12.71 12.10
C HIS A 102 -12.80 12.05 13.46
N SER A 103 -13.58 10.98 13.49
CA SER A 103 -13.57 10.01 14.57
C SER A 103 -12.53 8.96 14.27
N ASN A 104 -11.78 8.50 15.28
CA ASN A 104 -10.83 7.42 15.07
C ASN A 104 -11.57 6.14 14.65
N ALA A 105 -11.07 5.49 13.60
CA ALA A 105 -11.60 4.22 13.10
C ALA A 105 -11.45 3.13 14.18
N LYS A 106 -12.53 2.90 14.91
CA LYS A 106 -12.60 1.89 15.98
C LYS A 106 -13.92 1.13 15.81
N PRO A 107 -14.02 -0.09 16.38
CA PRO A 107 -15.29 -0.80 16.42
C PRO A 107 -16.39 0.09 16.97
N PHE A 108 -17.65 -0.19 16.62
CA PHE A 108 -18.86 0.52 17.06
C PHE A 108 -19.07 0.49 18.57
N THR A 109 -18.08 0.87 19.36
CA THR A 109 -18.12 0.91 20.82
C THR A 109 -18.08 2.32 21.32
N ARG A 110 -18.92 2.58 22.32
CA ARG A 110 -18.84 3.82 23.09
C ARG A 110 -17.81 3.65 24.20
N PRO A 111 -17.13 4.72 24.61
CA PRO A 111 -17.21 6.08 24.13
C PRO A 111 -16.49 6.32 22.80
N ILE A 112 -16.90 7.37 22.08
CA ILE A 112 -16.35 7.72 20.77
C ILE A 112 -14.96 8.35 20.94
N SER A 113 -13.99 7.84 20.20
CA SER A 113 -12.63 8.40 20.14
C SER A 113 -12.53 9.48 19.06
N LEU A 114 -12.02 10.65 19.44
CA LEU A 114 -11.90 11.83 18.57
C LEU A 114 -10.51 11.87 17.92
N CYS A 115 -10.44 12.10 16.61
CA CYS A 115 -9.21 12.36 15.89
C CYS A 115 -8.93 13.87 15.93
N VAL A 116 -8.16 14.32 16.92
CA VAL A 116 -7.89 15.75 17.18
C VAL A 116 -6.62 16.28 16.53
N SER A 117 -5.87 15.43 15.86
CA SER A 117 -4.63 15.77 15.14
C SER A 117 -4.45 14.87 13.93
N ASP A 118 -4.06 15.45 12.80
CA ASP A 118 -3.73 14.75 11.56
C ASP A 118 -2.22 14.58 11.38
N VAL A 119 -1.42 15.14 12.29
CA VAL A 119 0.05 15.10 12.22
C VAL A 119 0.57 13.92 13.03
N ALA A 120 1.56 13.21 12.50
CA ALA A 120 2.22 12.14 13.22
C ALA A 120 2.78 12.65 14.56
N PHE A 121 2.48 11.95 15.64
CA PHE A 121 2.87 12.43 16.99
C PHE A 121 4.37 12.60 17.15
N ALA A 122 5.17 11.76 16.50
CA ALA A 122 6.64 11.86 16.52
C ALA A 122 7.12 13.24 16.06
N ASP A 123 6.43 13.86 15.10
CA ASP A 123 6.80 15.16 14.53
C ASP A 123 6.42 16.34 15.43
N ILE A 124 5.31 16.23 16.18
CA ILE A 124 4.81 17.29 17.07
C ILE A 124 5.24 17.11 18.53
N ARG A 125 5.74 15.95 18.90
CA ARG A 125 6.10 15.60 20.29
C ARG A 125 7.05 16.60 20.96
N PRO A 126 8.12 17.09 20.29
CA PRO A 126 9.04 18.08 20.88
C PRO A 126 8.39 19.44 21.16
N GLN A 127 7.35 19.80 20.37
CA GLN A 127 6.68 21.09 20.41
C GLN A 127 5.29 21.01 21.06
N PHE A 128 4.94 19.85 21.64
CA PHE A 128 3.61 19.64 22.23
C PHE A 128 3.32 20.67 23.32
N ASN A 129 2.26 21.43 23.08
CA ASN A 129 1.71 22.40 24.03
C ASN A 129 0.34 21.91 24.53
N ALA A 130 0.18 21.78 25.83
CA ALA A 130 -1.05 21.26 26.44
C ALA A 130 -2.25 22.22 26.27
N HIS A 131 -2.04 23.54 26.25
CA HIS A 131 -3.10 24.50 25.99
C HIS A 131 -3.58 24.42 24.54
N ASP A 132 -2.66 24.32 23.57
CA ASP A 132 -2.99 24.17 22.15
C ASP A 132 -3.71 22.86 21.89
N PHE A 133 -3.33 21.80 22.60
CA PHE A 133 -4.02 20.51 22.54
C PHE A 133 -5.48 20.61 23.04
N LEU A 134 -5.74 21.28 24.15
CA LEU A 134 -7.10 21.53 24.64
C LEU A 134 -7.90 22.41 23.66
N ASN A 135 -7.29 23.43 23.07
CA ASN A 135 -7.91 24.25 22.03
C ASN A 135 -8.23 23.44 20.77
N SER A 136 -7.38 22.48 20.39
CA SER A 136 -7.63 21.56 19.26
C SER A 136 -8.86 20.69 19.51
N ILE A 137 -9.04 20.21 20.74
CA ILE A 137 -10.23 19.44 21.12
C ILE A 137 -11.49 20.33 20.99
N ARG A 138 -11.46 21.56 21.53
CA ARG A 138 -12.57 22.51 21.41
C ARG A 138 -12.91 22.79 19.94
N ARG A 139 -11.88 23.08 19.12
CA ARG A 139 -12.04 23.30 17.67
C ARG A 139 -12.68 22.09 16.99
N TRP A 140 -12.30 20.86 17.39
CA TRP A 140 -12.90 19.66 16.85
C TRP A 140 -14.42 19.62 17.07
N PHE A 141 -14.91 19.93 18.28
CA PHE A 141 -16.35 19.99 18.57
C PHE A 141 -17.05 21.10 17.77
N CYS A 142 -16.51 22.30 17.78
CA CYS A 142 -17.06 23.45 17.07
C CYS A 142 -17.18 23.18 15.56
N LEU A 143 -16.11 22.75 14.89
CA LEU A 143 -16.12 22.51 13.45
C LEU A 143 -16.96 21.31 13.06
N ASN A 144 -17.01 20.26 13.87
CA ASN A 144 -17.89 19.13 13.64
C ASN A 144 -19.35 19.49 13.76
N SER A 145 -19.76 20.33 14.73
CA SER A 145 -21.15 20.74 14.89
C SER A 145 -21.73 21.35 13.63
N ILE A 146 -20.91 22.02 12.81
CA ILE A 146 -21.28 22.64 11.54
C ILE A 146 -20.81 21.88 10.30
N ASN A 147 -20.31 20.65 10.47
CA ASN A 147 -19.79 19.78 9.40
C ASN A 147 -18.69 20.44 8.53
N LYS A 148 -17.80 21.23 9.15
CA LYS A 148 -16.69 21.93 8.48
C LYS A 148 -15.30 21.41 8.89
N LEU A 149 -15.21 20.35 9.68
CA LEU A 149 -13.93 19.81 10.12
C LEU A 149 -13.16 19.15 8.96
N HIS A 150 -13.88 18.50 8.04
CA HIS A 150 -13.27 17.95 6.84
C HIS A 150 -13.17 19.02 5.74
N GLU A 151 -11.95 19.50 5.49
CA GLU A 151 -11.68 20.55 4.50
C GLU A 151 -11.88 20.03 3.06
N ALA A 152 -12.43 20.87 2.18
CA ALA A 152 -12.75 20.50 0.80
C ALA A 152 -11.53 20.12 -0.07
N ASN A 153 -10.32 20.53 0.31
CA ASN A 153 -9.07 20.22 -0.39
C ASN A 153 -8.47 18.86 0.03
N ARG A 154 -8.93 18.23 1.12
CA ARG A 154 -8.44 16.93 1.58
C ARG A 154 -8.94 15.78 0.69
N PRO A 155 -8.16 14.67 0.56
CA PRO A 155 -8.63 13.45 -0.09
C PRO A 155 -9.86 12.89 0.65
N LEU A 156 -10.65 12.05 -0.06
CA LEU A 156 -11.73 11.31 0.59
C LEU A 156 -11.13 10.34 1.62
N GLU A 157 -11.82 10.22 2.77
CA GLU A 157 -11.47 9.20 3.76
C GLU A 157 -11.81 7.81 3.21
N VAL A 158 -11.12 6.77 3.68
CA VAL A 158 -11.47 5.38 3.35
C VAL A 158 -12.89 5.07 3.78
N PHE A 159 -13.61 4.30 2.99
CA PHE A 159 -15.03 4.05 3.23
C PHE A 159 -15.30 3.23 4.50
N PHE A 160 -14.45 2.23 4.76
CA PHE A 160 -14.47 1.45 6.00
C PHE A 160 -13.14 1.56 6.74
N GLY A 161 -13.20 1.51 8.07
CA GLY A 161 -12.05 1.11 8.86
C GLY A 161 -11.76 -0.39 8.70
N PHE A 162 -10.50 -0.77 8.79
CA PHE A 162 -10.05 -2.15 8.62
C PHE A 162 -9.07 -2.56 9.72
N GLN A 163 -8.98 -3.87 9.98
CA GLN A 163 -8.06 -4.43 10.97
C GLN A 163 -6.70 -4.76 10.38
N GLU A 164 -6.66 -5.05 9.08
CA GLU A 164 -5.42 -5.44 8.41
C GLU A 164 -5.39 -4.97 6.95
N VAL A 165 -4.20 -5.04 6.33
CA VAL A 165 -4.01 -4.90 4.90
C VAL A 165 -3.72 -6.28 4.32
N CYS A 166 -4.44 -6.67 3.27
CA CYS A 166 -4.27 -7.93 2.55
C CYS A 166 -3.77 -7.66 1.13
N CYS A 167 -2.62 -8.24 0.76
CA CYS A 167 -2.07 -8.09 -0.58
C CYS A 167 -2.38 -9.32 -1.46
N ILE A 168 -2.93 -9.09 -2.65
CA ILE A 168 -3.08 -10.13 -3.68
C ILE A 168 -1.75 -10.33 -4.39
N LEU A 169 -1.23 -11.57 -4.36
CA LEU A 169 0.10 -11.90 -4.91
C LEU A 169 0.09 -12.33 -6.38
N ASN A 170 -1.05 -12.76 -6.91
CA ASN A 170 -1.14 -13.25 -8.28
C ASN A 170 -2.47 -12.85 -8.94
N GLU A 171 -2.51 -12.95 -10.25
CA GLU A 171 -3.74 -12.74 -11.02
C GLU A 171 -4.77 -13.86 -10.77
N ARG A 172 -6.04 -13.52 -10.93
CA ARG A 172 -7.13 -14.48 -10.84
C ARG A 172 -7.09 -15.46 -12.01
N LEU A 173 -6.82 -16.72 -11.70
CA LEU A 173 -6.76 -17.80 -12.70
C LEU A 173 -8.17 -18.11 -13.25
N GLY A 174 -8.49 -17.61 -14.44
CA GLY A 174 -9.66 -18.04 -15.21
C GLY A 174 -11.02 -17.98 -14.49
N GLY A 175 -11.27 -16.97 -13.65
CA GLY A 175 -12.51 -16.86 -12.89
C GLY A 175 -12.61 -17.76 -11.65
N ASN A 176 -11.53 -18.43 -11.29
CA ASN A 176 -11.43 -19.31 -10.12
C ASN A 176 -11.73 -18.57 -8.81
N PRO A 177 -12.71 -19.02 -8.00
CA PRO A 177 -13.04 -18.40 -6.72
C PRO A 177 -12.23 -18.92 -5.53
N TYR A 178 -11.34 -19.88 -5.74
CA TYR A 178 -10.60 -20.53 -4.67
C TYR A 178 -9.34 -19.73 -4.33
N ILE A 179 -9.20 -19.38 -3.05
CA ILE A 179 -8.08 -18.59 -2.56
C ILE A 179 -7.37 -19.27 -1.39
N LYS A 180 -6.07 -19.05 -1.30
CA LYS A 180 -5.26 -19.33 -0.13
C LYS A 180 -4.99 -18.00 0.57
N TYR A 181 -5.57 -17.84 1.74
CA TYR A 181 -5.35 -16.72 2.63
C TYR A 181 -4.24 -17.09 3.62
N SER A 182 -3.23 -16.22 3.78
CA SER A 182 -2.06 -16.48 4.61
C SER A 182 -1.74 -15.25 5.47
N PRO A 183 -2.08 -15.27 6.78
CA PRO A 183 -1.65 -14.22 7.70
C PRO A 183 -0.12 -14.14 7.77
N LYS A 184 0.42 -12.93 7.75
CA LYS A 184 1.86 -12.64 7.90
C LYS A 184 2.16 -12.01 9.26
N THR A 185 1.35 -11.04 9.66
CA THR A 185 1.41 -10.40 10.97
C THR A 185 -0.01 -10.22 11.52
N LYS A 186 -0.16 -9.58 12.68
CA LYS A 186 -1.46 -9.20 13.22
C LYS A 186 -2.22 -8.22 12.30
N TYR A 187 -1.50 -7.48 11.47
CA TYR A 187 -2.04 -6.37 10.66
C TYR A 187 -1.85 -6.56 9.16
N SER A 188 -1.32 -7.70 8.74
CA SER A 188 -1.05 -7.96 7.32
C SER A 188 -1.22 -9.42 6.96
N SER A 189 -1.71 -9.64 5.74
CA SER A 189 -1.91 -10.96 5.15
C SER A 189 -1.65 -10.94 3.65
N THR A 190 -1.60 -12.13 3.06
CA THR A 190 -1.52 -12.30 1.62
C THR A 190 -2.64 -13.22 1.13
N LEU A 191 -3.08 -12.97 -0.10
CA LEU A 191 -4.09 -13.74 -0.80
C LEU A 191 -3.53 -14.21 -2.15
N GLU A 192 -3.67 -15.50 -2.42
CA GLU A 192 -3.31 -16.11 -3.69
C GLU A 192 -4.50 -16.85 -4.28
N PHE A 193 -4.76 -16.69 -5.57
CA PHE A 193 -5.70 -17.56 -6.30
C PHE A 193 -5.01 -18.90 -6.56
N VAL A 194 -5.64 -20.00 -6.13
CA VAL A 194 -5.05 -21.34 -6.15
C VAL A 194 -6.04 -22.38 -6.66
N GLU A 195 -5.57 -23.58 -6.97
CA GLU A 195 -6.45 -24.72 -7.21
C GLU A 195 -7.26 -25.09 -5.97
N LYS A 196 -8.46 -25.64 -6.17
CA LYS A 196 -9.39 -26.02 -5.09
C LYS A 196 -8.73 -26.86 -3.98
N SER A 197 -7.81 -27.75 -4.33
CA SER A 197 -7.11 -28.63 -3.39
C SER A 197 -6.18 -27.90 -2.42
N LYS A 198 -5.73 -26.70 -2.78
CA LYS A 198 -4.82 -25.85 -1.98
C LYS A 198 -5.53 -24.67 -1.32
N ALA A 199 -6.83 -24.52 -1.56
CA ALA A 199 -7.59 -23.37 -1.09
C ALA A 199 -7.92 -23.46 0.39
N THR A 200 -7.89 -22.31 1.04
CA THR A 200 -8.35 -22.14 2.43
C THR A 200 -9.72 -21.47 2.52
N HIS A 201 -10.11 -20.70 1.50
CA HIS A 201 -11.36 -19.92 1.49
C HIS A 201 -11.97 -19.91 0.09
N TYR A 202 -13.27 -19.52 0.06
CA TYR A 202 -14.05 -19.30 -1.15
C TYR A 202 -14.37 -17.81 -1.31
N LEU A 203 -13.94 -17.19 -2.42
CA LEU A 203 -14.09 -15.77 -2.68
C LEU A 203 -15.32 -15.47 -3.54
N ILE A 204 -16.13 -14.51 -3.09
CA ILE A 204 -17.19 -13.89 -3.90
C ILE A 204 -16.86 -12.40 -4.07
N GLY A 205 -16.84 -11.94 -5.33
CA GLY A 205 -16.67 -10.52 -5.65
C GLY A 205 -18.02 -9.82 -5.82
N ILE A 206 -18.15 -8.63 -5.22
CA ILE A 206 -19.30 -7.75 -5.34
C ILE A 206 -18.79 -6.35 -5.65
N SER A 207 -19.41 -5.67 -6.61
CA SER A 207 -19.17 -4.25 -6.87
C SER A 207 -20.37 -3.44 -6.44
N THR A 208 -20.13 -2.31 -5.81
CA THR A 208 -21.20 -1.36 -5.50
C THR A 208 -21.45 -0.42 -6.68
N GLU A 209 -22.63 0.18 -6.71
CA GLU A 209 -22.84 1.40 -7.48
C GLU A 209 -22.03 2.55 -6.87
N LYS A 210 -22.01 3.69 -7.56
CA LYS A 210 -21.37 4.90 -7.10
C LYS A 210 -22.01 5.39 -5.79
N ILE A 211 -21.22 5.54 -4.74
CA ILE A 211 -21.69 5.94 -3.41
C ILE A 211 -21.13 7.32 -3.07
N HIS A 212 -21.95 8.21 -2.52
CA HIS A 212 -21.44 9.45 -1.97
C HIS A 212 -20.67 9.18 -0.68
N ALA A 213 -19.48 9.76 -0.58
CA ALA A 213 -18.59 9.59 0.55
C ALA A 213 -19.31 9.95 1.86
N SER A 214 -19.21 9.06 2.83
CA SER A 214 -19.48 9.37 4.22
C SER A 214 -18.23 9.93 4.88
N ASN A 215 -18.35 11.00 5.68
CA ASN A 215 -17.21 11.61 6.36
C ASN A 215 -16.85 10.87 7.67
N PHE A 216 -17.21 9.61 7.82
CA PHE A 216 -16.92 8.84 9.03
C PHE A 216 -16.50 7.42 8.68
N VAL A 217 -15.45 7.01 9.32
CA VAL A 217 -14.83 5.69 9.11
C VAL A 217 -15.12 4.80 10.31
N ARG A 218 -15.65 3.60 10.05
CA ARG A 218 -15.91 2.58 11.08
C ARG A 218 -15.35 1.25 10.66
N ILE A 219 -15.04 0.41 11.66
CA ILE A 219 -14.61 -0.96 11.42
C ILE A 219 -15.84 -1.86 11.61
N PRO A 220 -16.43 -2.41 10.54
CA PRO A 220 -17.53 -3.37 10.65
C PRO A 220 -17.12 -4.59 11.48
N GLN A 221 -18.01 -5.04 12.35
CA GLN A 221 -17.81 -6.21 13.22
C GLN A 221 -18.77 -7.34 12.87
N THR A 222 -19.89 -6.99 12.26
CA THR A 222 -20.94 -7.92 11.86
C THR A 222 -21.38 -7.63 10.43
N MET A 223 -22.06 -8.62 9.82
CA MET A 223 -22.68 -8.41 8.50
C MET A 223 -23.73 -7.28 8.54
N GLY A 224 -24.35 -7.03 9.70
CA GLY A 224 -25.30 -5.93 9.88
C GLY A 224 -24.65 -4.55 9.77
N ASP A 225 -23.40 -4.43 10.14
CA ASP A 225 -22.66 -3.15 10.03
C ASP A 225 -22.39 -2.78 8.56
N LEU A 226 -22.41 -3.75 7.65
CA LEU A 226 -22.21 -3.51 6.20
C LEU A 226 -23.44 -2.94 5.50
N LYS A 227 -24.59 -2.83 6.17
CA LYS A 227 -25.80 -2.21 5.59
C LYS A 227 -25.57 -0.77 5.11
N TYR A 228 -24.59 -0.07 5.66
CA TYR A 228 -24.22 1.29 5.26
C TYR A 228 -23.57 1.38 3.87
N VAL A 229 -23.22 0.25 3.24
CA VAL A 229 -22.78 0.18 1.84
C VAL A 229 -23.95 0.35 0.86
N GLN A 230 -25.17 0.51 1.37
CA GLN A 230 -26.33 0.76 0.52
C GLN A 230 -26.30 2.17 -0.05
N SER A 231 -26.13 2.30 -1.37
CA SER A 231 -26.07 3.58 -2.06
C SER A 231 -27.46 4.14 -2.44
N THR A 232 -28.43 3.25 -2.63
CA THR A 232 -29.80 3.61 -3.04
C THR A 232 -30.80 2.57 -2.50
N ASP A 233 -32.10 2.89 -2.56
CA ASP A 233 -33.20 1.95 -2.25
C ASP A 233 -33.15 0.65 -3.10
N GLN A 234 -32.37 0.62 -4.16
CA GLN A 234 -32.29 -0.50 -5.11
C GLN A 234 -31.10 -1.43 -4.87
N PHE A 235 -30.03 -1.01 -4.19
CA PHE A 235 -28.85 -1.84 -3.93
C PHE A 235 -28.79 -2.28 -2.48
N SER A 236 -28.76 -3.60 -2.27
CA SER A 236 -28.49 -4.22 -0.97
C SER A 236 -27.32 -5.18 -1.10
N LEU A 237 -26.25 -4.94 -0.34
CA LEU A 237 -25.12 -5.87 -0.28
C LEU A 237 -25.58 -7.29 0.07
N THR A 238 -26.46 -7.41 1.07
CA THR A 238 -27.06 -8.69 1.48
C THR A 238 -27.85 -9.33 0.35
N GLY A 239 -28.65 -8.55 -0.37
CA GLY A 239 -29.42 -9.02 -1.53
C GLY A 239 -28.51 -9.50 -2.65
N SER A 240 -27.46 -8.73 -2.98
CA SER A 240 -26.47 -9.09 -4.01
C SER A 240 -25.71 -10.37 -3.63
N LEU A 241 -25.26 -10.50 -2.38
CA LEU A 241 -24.59 -11.70 -1.90
C LEU A 241 -25.50 -12.92 -1.97
N LEU A 242 -26.73 -12.81 -1.49
CA LEU A 242 -27.70 -13.89 -1.53
C LEU A 242 -28.06 -14.29 -2.96
N ALA A 243 -28.18 -13.32 -3.89
CA ALA A 243 -28.43 -13.61 -5.29
C ALA A 243 -27.29 -14.44 -5.92
N VAL A 244 -26.04 -14.12 -5.60
CA VAL A 244 -24.88 -14.91 -6.05
C VAL A 244 -24.89 -16.30 -5.42
N LEU A 245 -25.11 -16.41 -4.13
CA LEU A 245 -25.09 -17.69 -3.40
C LEU A 245 -26.21 -18.63 -3.84
N THR A 246 -27.41 -18.12 -4.10
CA THR A 246 -28.58 -18.94 -4.45
C THR A 246 -28.64 -19.35 -5.92
N LYS A 247 -28.05 -18.56 -6.82
CA LYS A 247 -28.10 -18.80 -8.28
C LYS A 247 -26.86 -19.53 -8.84
N SER A 248 -25.82 -19.73 -8.07
CA SER A 248 -24.55 -20.27 -8.54
C SER A 248 -24.07 -21.49 -7.78
N VAL A 249 -23.06 -22.16 -8.33
CA VAL A 249 -22.30 -23.25 -7.66
C VAL A 249 -21.67 -22.78 -6.34
N ALA A 250 -21.51 -21.47 -6.16
CA ALA A 250 -21.00 -20.86 -4.93
C ALA A 250 -21.79 -21.30 -3.69
N GLY A 251 -23.11 -21.43 -3.78
CA GLY A 251 -23.96 -21.86 -2.67
C GLY A 251 -23.71 -23.29 -2.17
N LYS A 252 -22.90 -24.10 -2.89
CA LYS A 252 -22.50 -25.46 -2.48
C LYS A 252 -21.07 -25.50 -1.91
N ALA A 253 -20.38 -24.36 -1.84
CA ALA A 253 -19.00 -24.31 -1.38
C ALA A 253 -18.91 -24.64 0.12
N THR A 254 -17.86 -25.38 0.46
CA THR A 254 -17.60 -25.92 1.81
C THR A 254 -16.41 -25.26 2.50
N LEU A 255 -15.82 -24.25 1.89
CA LEU A 255 -14.75 -23.43 2.49
C LEU A 255 -15.35 -22.16 3.09
N PRO A 256 -14.74 -21.57 4.13
CA PRO A 256 -15.16 -20.31 4.69
C PRO A 256 -15.30 -19.22 3.62
N LEU A 257 -16.35 -18.40 3.75
CA LEU A 257 -16.67 -17.36 2.78
C LEU A 257 -15.82 -16.13 3.01
N VAL A 258 -15.25 -15.62 1.93
CA VAL A 258 -14.63 -14.32 1.85
C VAL A 258 -15.32 -13.51 0.77
N ILE A 259 -15.62 -12.25 1.05
CA ILE A 259 -16.30 -11.36 0.12
C ILE A 259 -15.34 -10.23 -0.21
N SER A 260 -15.01 -10.05 -1.49
CA SER A 260 -14.33 -8.83 -1.95
C SER A 260 -15.39 -7.82 -2.38
N ILE A 261 -15.33 -6.61 -1.81
CA ILE A 261 -16.24 -5.52 -2.14
C ILE A 261 -15.44 -4.40 -2.79
N TYR A 262 -15.80 -4.10 -4.04
CA TYR A 262 -15.25 -2.96 -4.77
C TYR A 262 -16.19 -1.78 -4.61
N ILE A 263 -15.71 -0.71 -3.98
CA ILE A 263 -16.47 0.49 -3.68
C ILE A 263 -15.97 1.64 -4.53
N THR A 264 -16.85 2.28 -5.27
CA THR A 264 -16.60 3.56 -5.93
C THR A 264 -17.28 4.65 -5.13
N GLN A 265 -16.50 5.48 -4.44
CA GLN A 265 -17.04 6.61 -3.69
C GLN A 265 -16.70 7.95 -4.36
N THR A 266 -17.57 8.93 -4.16
CA THR A 266 -17.39 10.29 -4.69
C THR A 266 -17.77 11.32 -3.64
N SER A 267 -17.17 12.52 -3.74
CA SER A 267 -17.62 13.66 -2.96
C SER A 267 -19.05 14.08 -3.35
N LYS A 268 -19.74 14.81 -2.46
CA LYS A 268 -21.12 15.29 -2.71
C LYS A 268 -21.25 16.16 -3.96
N ASP A 269 -20.18 16.84 -4.38
CA ASP A 269 -20.11 17.67 -5.58
C ASP A 269 -19.52 16.92 -6.78
N ASP A 270 -19.30 15.61 -6.68
CA ASP A 270 -18.71 14.72 -7.70
C ASP A 270 -17.32 15.14 -8.22
N LYS A 271 -16.65 16.08 -7.55
CA LYS A 271 -15.33 16.55 -7.98
C LYS A 271 -14.20 15.60 -7.60
N LYS A 272 -14.40 14.80 -6.57
CA LYS A 272 -13.43 13.80 -6.10
C LYS A 272 -14.04 12.42 -6.19
N ALA A 273 -13.24 11.45 -6.57
CA ALA A 273 -13.62 10.05 -6.57
C ALA A 273 -12.48 9.20 -6.01
N SER A 274 -12.81 8.14 -5.32
CA SER A 274 -11.86 7.08 -4.95
C SER A 274 -12.46 5.72 -5.26
N GLN A 275 -11.58 4.75 -5.47
CA GLN A 275 -11.94 3.36 -5.70
C GLN A 275 -11.20 2.53 -4.67
N GLU A 276 -11.96 1.77 -3.90
CA GLU A 276 -11.43 1.00 -2.77
C GLU A 276 -11.89 -0.44 -2.88
N LEU A 277 -11.02 -1.35 -2.52
CA LEU A 277 -11.33 -2.76 -2.50
C LEU A 277 -11.12 -3.28 -1.08
N PHE A 278 -12.19 -3.82 -0.51
CA PHE A 278 -12.16 -4.43 0.81
C PHE A 278 -12.37 -5.93 0.74
N LEU A 279 -11.73 -6.64 1.64
CA LEU A 279 -11.91 -8.06 1.88
C LEU A 279 -12.66 -8.25 3.21
N ILE A 280 -13.82 -8.89 3.14
CA ILE A 280 -14.62 -9.19 4.31
C ILE A 280 -14.57 -10.70 4.52
N LYS A 281 -14.02 -11.11 5.65
CA LYS A 281 -13.87 -12.50 6.05
C LYS A 281 -14.97 -12.87 7.02
N THR A 282 -15.56 -14.03 6.83
CA THR A 282 -16.47 -14.66 7.79
C THR A 282 -16.17 -16.15 7.90
N ASN A 283 -16.34 -16.71 9.09
CA ASN A 283 -16.19 -18.15 9.31
C ASN A 283 -17.39 -18.96 8.80
N CYS A 284 -18.41 -18.29 8.23
CA CYS A 284 -19.59 -18.95 7.71
C CYS A 284 -19.32 -19.60 6.35
N LEU A 285 -19.88 -20.78 6.13
CA LEU A 285 -19.78 -21.46 4.84
C LEU A 285 -20.92 -21.01 3.91
N PRO A 286 -20.65 -20.80 2.60
CA PRO A 286 -21.70 -20.47 1.63
C PRO A 286 -22.91 -21.42 1.69
N LYS A 287 -22.68 -22.72 1.79
CA LYS A 287 -23.73 -23.72 1.90
C LYS A 287 -24.66 -23.55 3.12
N ASP A 288 -24.08 -23.09 4.24
CA ASP A 288 -24.85 -22.89 5.48
C ASP A 288 -25.75 -21.66 5.38
N ILE A 289 -25.29 -20.60 4.68
CA ILE A 289 -26.09 -19.40 4.39
C ILE A 289 -27.32 -19.81 3.55
N VAL A 290 -27.09 -20.59 2.47
CA VAL A 290 -28.19 -21.06 1.60
C VAL A 290 -29.16 -21.94 2.36
N LEU A 291 -28.66 -22.90 3.15
CA LEU A 291 -29.51 -23.80 3.95
C LEU A 291 -30.35 -23.01 4.98
N LYS A 292 -29.75 -22.09 5.70
CA LYS A 292 -30.46 -21.23 6.65
C LYS A 292 -31.52 -20.38 5.97
N LYS A 293 -31.24 -19.84 4.78
CA LYS A 293 -32.20 -19.08 3.96
C LYS A 293 -33.41 -19.92 3.56
N MET A 294 -33.22 -21.22 3.32
CA MET A 294 -34.30 -22.15 2.94
C MET A 294 -35.15 -22.60 4.13
N VAL A 295 -34.58 -22.72 5.33
CA VAL A 295 -35.23 -23.33 6.50
C VAL A 295 -35.83 -22.28 7.45
N LEU A 296 -35.24 -21.10 7.56
CA LEU A 296 -35.69 -20.05 8.49
C LEU A 296 -36.74 -19.14 7.85
N SER A 297 -37.62 -18.56 8.70
CA SER A 297 -38.44 -17.43 8.27
C SER A 297 -37.55 -16.23 7.86
N LYS A 298 -38.12 -15.31 7.09
CA LYS A 298 -37.40 -14.14 6.64
C LYS A 298 -36.74 -13.38 7.80
N ASP A 299 -37.49 -13.06 8.83
CA ASP A 299 -37.00 -12.27 9.98
C ASP A 299 -35.94 -13.03 10.80
N ALA A 300 -36.14 -14.34 11.00
CA ALA A 300 -35.18 -15.18 11.70
C ALA A 300 -33.87 -15.32 10.92
N PHE A 301 -33.95 -15.42 9.59
CA PHE A 301 -32.77 -15.46 8.73
C PHE A 301 -32.02 -14.14 8.76
N GLU A 302 -32.73 -13.00 8.58
CA GLU A 302 -32.10 -11.66 8.58
C GLU A 302 -31.42 -11.39 9.92
N LYS A 303 -32.10 -11.69 11.04
CA LYS A 303 -31.49 -11.54 12.36
C LYS A 303 -30.19 -12.35 12.47
N TRP A 304 -30.22 -13.64 12.15
CA TRP A 304 -29.04 -14.50 12.18
C TRP A 304 -27.95 -14.02 11.28
N PHE A 305 -28.29 -13.62 10.05
CA PHE A 305 -27.32 -13.21 9.04
C PHE A 305 -26.63 -11.89 9.44
N TYR A 306 -27.38 -10.92 9.95
CA TYR A 306 -26.80 -9.64 10.39
C TYR A 306 -25.94 -9.74 11.66
N GLU A 307 -26.13 -10.77 12.46
CA GLU A 307 -25.30 -11.07 13.64
C GLU A 307 -23.99 -11.82 13.29
N LEU A 308 -23.81 -12.28 12.05
CA LEU A 308 -22.58 -12.97 11.66
C LEU A 308 -21.36 -12.07 11.84
N PRO A 309 -20.35 -12.53 12.60
CA PRO A 309 -19.13 -11.75 12.79
C PRO A 309 -18.33 -11.66 11.51
N VAL A 310 -17.72 -10.49 11.27
CA VAL A 310 -16.84 -10.22 10.14
C VAL A 310 -15.54 -9.57 10.58
N GLU A 311 -14.50 -9.80 9.79
CA GLU A 311 -13.23 -9.06 9.83
C GLU A 311 -13.02 -8.40 8.48
N VAL A 312 -12.59 -7.14 8.51
CA VAL A 312 -12.40 -6.34 7.30
C VAL A 312 -10.91 -6.09 7.08
N ALA A 313 -10.44 -6.38 5.88
CA ALA A 313 -9.11 -6.00 5.42
C ALA A 313 -9.22 -5.00 4.25
N LEU A 314 -8.31 -4.03 4.18
CA LEU A 314 -8.06 -3.29 2.95
C LEU A 314 -7.33 -4.21 1.99
N LEU A 315 -7.86 -4.37 0.78
CA LEU A 315 -7.29 -5.26 -0.21
C LEU A 315 -6.43 -4.46 -1.20
N GLU A 316 -5.17 -4.80 -1.23
CA GLU A 316 -4.19 -4.19 -2.12
C GLU A 316 -3.78 -5.18 -3.21
N PHE A 317 -3.63 -4.69 -4.43
CA PHE A 317 -3.02 -5.46 -5.50
C PHE A 317 -1.52 -5.24 -5.54
N MET A 318 -0.78 -6.25 -6.00
CA MET A 318 0.57 -6.01 -6.50
C MET A 318 0.51 -4.86 -7.51
N VAL A 319 1.31 -3.85 -7.30
CA VAL A 319 1.34 -2.69 -8.19
C VAL A 319 1.70 -3.16 -9.59
N SER A 320 0.85 -2.85 -10.57
CA SER A 320 1.14 -3.18 -11.96
C SER A 320 2.31 -2.34 -12.49
N ARG A 321 2.93 -2.81 -13.57
CA ARG A 321 3.95 -2.03 -14.29
C ARG A 321 3.49 -0.60 -14.56
N CYS A 322 2.27 -0.42 -15.09
CA CYS A 322 1.68 0.91 -15.33
C CYS A 322 1.57 1.74 -14.06
N GLY A 323 1.10 1.15 -12.96
CA GLY A 323 1.02 1.85 -11.67
C GLY A 323 2.38 2.33 -11.20
N ASN A 324 3.41 1.51 -11.32
CA ASN A 324 4.78 1.91 -10.96
C ASN A 324 5.34 3.01 -11.87
N ALA A 325 5.10 2.94 -13.17
CA ALA A 325 5.51 3.99 -14.09
C ALA A 325 4.88 5.34 -13.71
N ILE A 326 3.59 5.36 -13.38
CA ILE A 326 2.88 6.56 -12.90
C ILE A 326 3.47 7.05 -11.58
N ASN A 327 3.68 6.17 -10.61
CA ASN A 327 4.23 6.51 -9.28
C ASN A 327 5.65 7.10 -9.38
N ASN A 328 6.44 6.66 -10.37
CA ASN A 328 7.78 7.17 -10.62
C ASN A 328 7.82 8.34 -11.63
N GLY A 329 6.66 8.87 -12.04
CA GLY A 329 6.57 10.01 -12.95
C GLY A 329 6.98 9.70 -14.39
N ILE A 330 7.01 8.42 -14.79
CA ILE A 330 7.35 7.99 -16.15
C ILE A 330 6.13 8.16 -17.03
N LYS A 331 6.23 9.07 -18.00
CA LYS A 331 5.12 9.38 -18.92
C LYS A 331 5.09 8.47 -20.14
N ASP A 332 6.28 8.18 -20.69
CA ASP A 332 6.45 7.39 -21.91
C ASP A 332 7.22 6.09 -21.56
N CYS A 333 6.60 4.96 -21.75
CA CYS A 333 7.21 3.64 -21.59
C CYS A 333 7.55 3.04 -22.96
N PHE A 334 8.61 2.26 -23.02
CA PHE A 334 8.90 1.44 -24.18
C PHE A 334 7.96 0.23 -24.25
N ASN A 335 7.48 -0.14 -25.42
CA ASN A 335 6.74 -1.38 -25.57
C ASN A 335 7.69 -2.57 -25.37
N LYS A 336 8.88 -2.52 -26.00
CA LYS A 336 9.84 -3.61 -25.91
C LYS A 336 11.28 -3.11 -25.91
N VAL A 337 12.06 -3.60 -24.96
CA VAL A 337 13.49 -3.35 -24.85
C VAL A 337 14.25 -4.67 -24.87
N SER A 338 15.40 -4.69 -25.54
CA SER A 338 16.31 -5.84 -25.56
C SER A 338 17.65 -5.47 -24.92
N VAL A 339 18.13 -6.30 -24.02
CA VAL A 339 19.34 -6.08 -23.25
C VAL A 339 20.34 -7.19 -23.54
N VAL A 340 21.57 -6.80 -23.91
CA VAL A 340 22.72 -7.69 -24.14
C VAL A 340 23.69 -7.53 -22.96
N GLY A 341 23.94 -8.62 -22.25
CA GLY A 341 24.79 -8.61 -21.05
C GLY A 341 24.03 -8.27 -19.77
N THR A 342 24.07 -9.19 -18.83
CA THR A 342 23.39 -9.09 -17.51
C THR A 342 24.42 -9.16 -16.37
N GLY A 343 25.62 -8.65 -16.59
CA GLY A 343 26.67 -8.57 -15.58
C GLY A 343 26.37 -7.52 -14.50
N THR A 344 27.41 -6.93 -13.92
CA THR A 344 27.31 -5.97 -12.82
C THR A 344 26.37 -4.80 -13.15
N LEU A 345 26.70 -4.05 -14.21
CA LEU A 345 25.91 -2.88 -14.60
C LEU A 345 24.55 -3.28 -15.16
N GLY A 346 24.52 -4.29 -16.05
CA GLY A 346 23.28 -4.79 -16.66
C GLY A 346 22.24 -5.25 -15.64
N SER A 347 22.66 -6.04 -14.63
CA SER A 347 21.75 -6.52 -13.59
C SER A 347 21.19 -5.39 -12.73
N ALA A 348 22.02 -4.39 -12.38
CA ALA A 348 21.59 -3.22 -11.59
C ALA A 348 20.59 -2.37 -12.37
N VAL A 349 20.86 -2.07 -13.65
CA VAL A 349 19.96 -1.29 -14.49
C VAL A 349 18.65 -2.05 -14.73
N ILE A 350 18.68 -3.36 -14.99
CA ILE A 350 17.47 -4.18 -15.18
C ILE A 350 16.61 -4.18 -13.91
N ASP A 351 17.19 -4.30 -12.72
CA ASP A 351 16.45 -4.23 -11.45
C ASP A 351 15.66 -2.93 -11.33
N HIS A 352 16.33 -1.80 -11.53
CA HIS A 352 15.67 -0.49 -11.49
C HIS A 352 14.65 -0.31 -12.62
N TRP A 353 14.97 -0.73 -13.83
CA TRP A 353 14.10 -0.63 -14.99
C TRP A 353 12.77 -1.37 -14.80
N VAL A 354 12.84 -2.61 -14.28
CA VAL A 354 11.66 -3.42 -13.96
C VAL A 354 10.85 -2.77 -12.85
N ARG A 355 11.48 -2.34 -11.77
CA ARG A 355 10.80 -1.73 -10.62
C ARG A 355 10.14 -0.40 -10.97
N GLN A 356 10.71 0.36 -11.89
CA GLN A 356 10.14 1.63 -12.36
C GLN A 356 9.03 1.44 -13.41
N GLY A 357 8.90 0.26 -14.02
CA GLY A 357 7.91 0.00 -15.05
C GLY A 357 8.22 0.64 -16.40
N CYS A 358 9.51 0.81 -16.75
CA CYS A 358 9.94 1.55 -17.94
C CYS A 358 9.60 0.89 -19.27
N SER A 359 9.24 -0.39 -19.30
CA SER A 359 8.87 -1.10 -20.54
C SER A 359 7.85 -2.19 -20.30
N GLU A 360 7.09 -2.56 -21.33
CA GLU A 360 6.10 -3.66 -21.25
C GLU A 360 6.76 -5.03 -21.34
N GLU A 361 7.74 -5.16 -22.22
CA GLU A 361 8.46 -6.41 -22.46
C GLU A 361 9.98 -6.17 -22.44
N ILE A 362 10.70 -7.06 -21.79
CA ILE A 362 12.17 -7.05 -21.75
C ILE A 362 12.68 -8.38 -22.27
N ASN A 363 13.56 -8.33 -23.27
CA ASN A 363 14.33 -9.49 -23.69
C ASN A 363 15.75 -9.38 -23.14
N LEU A 364 16.24 -10.45 -22.55
CA LEU A 364 17.60 -10.54 -21.99
C LEU A 364 18.39 -11.58 -22.75
N VAL A 365 19.63 -11.28 -23.09
CA VAL A 365 20.58 -12.25 -23.65
C VAL A 365 21.91 -12.19 -22.90
N ASP A 366 22.35 -13.34 -22.40
CA ASP A 366 23.64 -13.54 -21.78
C ASP A 366 24.00 -15.03 -21.84
N CYS A 367 25.27 -15.37 -21.93
CA CYS A 367 25.76 -16.75 -21.94
C CYS A 367 26.29 -17.21 -20.58
N ASP A 368 26.36 -16.32 -19.60
CA ASP A 368 27.03 -16.58 -18.33
C ASP A 368 26.13 -17.23 -17.28
N ILE A 369 26.78 -17.97 -16.39
CA ILE A 369 26.21 -18.40 -15.11
C ILE A 369 26.64 -17.43 -13.99
N LEU A 370 25.85 -17.39 -12.91
CA LEU A 370 26.20 -16.62 -11.72
C LEU A 370 27.25 -17.41 -10.91
N LEU A 371 28.44 -16.84 -10.78
CA LEU A 371 29.51 -17.40 -9.98
C LEU A 371 29.61 -16.75 -8.59
N PRO A 372 30.17 -17.43 -7.58
CA PRO A 372 30.24 -16.88 -6.22
C PRO A 372 30.84 -15.47 -6.13
N HIS A 373 31.89 -15.17 -6.91
CA HIS A 373 32.54 -13.86 -6.91
C HIS A 373 31.67 -12.75 -7.54
N ASN A 374 30.63 -13.10 -8.29
CA ASN A 374 29.70 -12.11 -8.83
C ASN A 374 28.78 -11.53 -7.75
N LEU A 375 28.55 -12.24 -6.64
CA LEU A 375 27.62 -11.81 -5.58
C LEU A 375 27.97 -10.46 -4.97
N SER A 376 29.23 -10.04 -5.00
CA SER A 376 29.65 -8.74 -4.49
C SER A 376 29.12 -7.54 -5.32
N ARG A 377 28.67 -7.79 -6.55
CA ARG A 377 28.33 -6.75 -7.52
C ARG A 377 27.13 -7.07 -8.42
N HIS A 378 26.45 -8.19 -8.20
CA HIS A 378 25.29 -8.62 -8.98
C HIS A 378 24.02 -8.56 -8.10
N THR A 379 22.86 -8.22 -8.69
CA THR A 379 21.60 -8.08 -7.94
C THR A 379 20.96 -9.40 -7.53
N LEU A 380 21.36 -10.52 -8.15
CA LEU A 380 20.86 -11.85 -7.78
C LEU A 380 21.45 -12.33 -6.46
N ALA A 381 20.62 -13.04 -5.68
CA ALA A 381 20.98 -13.58 -4.38
C ALA A 381 21.73 -14.93 -4.46
N THR A 382 22.24 -15.39 -3.32
CA THR A 382 23.08 -16.59 -3.15
C THR A 382 22.42 -17.88 -3.62
N ASP A 383 21.10 -17.99 -3.54
CA ASP A 383 20.33 -19.16 -4.00
C ASP A 383 20.36 -19.34 -5.52
N LYS A 384 20.83 -18.34 -6.27
CA LYS A 384 20.98 -18.35 -7.73
C LYS A 384 22.40 -18.68 -8.21
N VAL A 385 23.34 -18.90 -7.29
CA VAL A 385 24.71 -19.30 -7.68
C VAL A 385 24.70 -20.58 -8.47
N MET A 386 25.55 -20.67 -9.50
CA MET A 386 25.67 -21.78 -10.48
C MET A 386 24.45 -21.92 -11.42
N THR A 387 23.59 -20.93 -11.52
CA THR A 387 22.48 -20.92 -12.49
C THR A 387 22.68 -19.83 -13.56
N SER A 388 21.97 -19.95 -14.69
CA SER A 388 22.01 -18.96 -15.77
C SER A 388 21.56 -17.59 -15.26
N LYS A 389 22.36 -16.54 -15.51
CA LYS A 389 22.06 -15.17 -15.09
C LYS A 389 20.71 -14.69 -15.65
N VAL A 390 20.48 -14.82 -16.96
CA VAL A 390 19.24 -14.33 -17.61
C VAL A 390 18.00 -15.10 -17.14
N ARG A 391 18.12 -16.43 -16.94
CA ARG A 391 17.01 -17.22 -16.40
C ARG A 391 16.68 -16.83 -14.97
N SER A 392 17.69 -16.67 -14.15
CA SER A 392 17.51 -16.27 -12.74
C SER A 392 16.93 -14.87 -12.60
N ILE A 393 17.33 -13.91 -13.43
CA ILE A 393 16.70 -12.57 -13.49
C ILE A 393 15.24 -12.71 -13.89
N LYS A 394 14.93 -13.45 -14.95
CA LYS A 394 13.55 -13.71 -15.36
C LYS A 394 12.72 -14.28 -14.21
N ASP A 395 13.21 -15.33 -13.54
CA ASP A 395 12.48 -16.00 -12.45
C ASP A 395 12.31 -15.08 -11.23
N THR A 396 13.28 -14.22 -10.94
CA THR A 396 13.22 -13.25 -9.84
C THR A 396 12.16 -12.20 -10.07
N TYR A 397 12.04 -11.69 -11.30
CA TYR A 397 11.15 -10.56 -11.60
C TYR A 397 9.83 -10.95 -12.29
N HIS A 398 9.66 -12.20 -12.71
CA HIS A 398 8.45 -12.66 -13.40
C HIS A 398 7.18 -12.48 -12.56
N GLY A 399 7.27 -12.66 -11.24
CA GLY A 399 6.16 -12.43 -10.31
C GLY A 399 6.04 -11.00 -9.80
N ILE A 400 6.99 -10.13 -10.13
CA ILE A 400 7.01 -8.73 -9.69
C ILE A 400 6.42 -7.88 -10.79
N LEU A 401 5.38 -7.10 -10.47
CA LEU A 401 4.79 -6.10 -11.36
C LEU A 401 4.20 -6.67 -12.65
N PHE A 402 4.01 -7.98 -12.75
CA PHE A 402 3.56 -8.66 -13.98
C PHE A 402 4.40 -8.34 -15.22
N GLN A 403 5.69 -8.08 -15.01
CA GLN A 403 6.63 -7.73 -16.07
C GLN A 403 6.90 -8.92 -16.97
N LYS A 404 6.70 -8.76 -18.28
CA LYS A 404 7.04 -9.77 -19.26
C LYS A 404 8.55 -9.77 -19.54
N ILE A 405 9.27 -10.81 -19.08
CA ILE A 405 10.70 -10.97 -19.29
C ILE A 405 10.96 -12.26 -20.09
N ASN A 406 11.70 -12.16 -21.18
CA ASN A 406 12.15 -13.28 -21.98
C ASN A 406 13.66 -13.45 -21.81
N ALA A 407 14.10 -14.65 -21.44
CA ALA A 407 15.50 -14.99 -21.29
C ALA A 407 15.99 -15.80 -22.52
N ILE A 408 17.12 -15.39 -23.06
CA ILE A 408 17.84 -16.09 -24.15
C ILE A 408 19.24 -16.44 -23.61
N GLU A 409 19.46 -17.72 -23.36
CA GLU A 409 20.76 -18.22 -22.91
C GLU A 409 21.68 -18.45 -24.10
N GLY A 410 22.68 -17.61 -24.28
CA GLY A 410 23.60 -17.74 -25.40
C GLY A 410 24.47 -16.50 -25.62
N ASN A 411 25.57 -16.73 -26.34
CA ASN A 411 26.44 -15.66 -26.76
C ASN A 411 25.79 -14.88 -27.91
N PHE A 412 25.61 -13.58 -27.72
CA PHE A 412 24.97 -12.68 -28.69
C PHE A 412 25.62 -12.76 -30.10
N LEU A 413 26.92 -12.92 -30.17
CA LEU A 413 27.66 -12.96 -31.46
C LEU A 413 27.30 -14.21 -32.26
N THR A 414 26.97 -15.33 -31.62
CA THR A 414 26.70 -16.63 -32.22
C THR A 414 25.24 -17.07 -32.16
N LEU A 415 24.33 -16.18 -31.75
CA LEU A 415 22.90 -16.48 -31.70
C LEU A 415 22.41 -17.01 -33.07
N ASN A 416 21.61 -18.06 -33.01
CA ASN A 416 20.91 -18.56 -34.18
C ASN A 416 19.89 -17.55 -34.69
N ARG A 417 19.37 -17.76 -35.89
CA ARG A 417 18.42 -16.83 -36.56
C ARG A 417 17.13 -16.64 -35.74
N ASN A 418 16.61 -17.73 -35.17
CA ASN A 418 15.33 -17.66 -34.43
C ASN A 418 15.48 -16.86 -33.13
N ASP A 419 16.54 -17.06 -32.36
CA ASP A 419 16.77 -16.31 -31.13
C ASP A 419 17.07 -14.84 -31.44
N ARG A 420 17.76 -14.54 -32.53
CA ARG A 420 17.99 -13.16 -32.97
C ARG A 420 16.70 -12.48 -33.40
N GLU A 421 15.81 -13.17 -34.10
CA GLU A 421 14.49 -12.64 -34.43
C GLU A 421 13.63 -12.42 -33.17
N ARG A 422 13.64 -13.33 -32.21
CA ARG A 422 12.94 -13.13 -30.92
C ARG A 422 13.46 -11.92 -30.15
N LEU A 423 14.78 -11.73 -30.14
CA LEU A 423 15.43 -10.61 -29.47
C LEU A 423 14.99 -9.28 -30.06
N PHE A 424 14.98 -9.17 -31.39
CA PHE A 424 14.83 -7.89 -32.07
C PHE A 424 13.42 -7.57 -32.61
N LYS A 425 12.53 -8.55 -32.72
CA LYS A 425 11.18 -8.34 -33.24
C LYS A 425 10.42 -7.33 -32.38
N ASN A 426 10.02 -6.21 -32.99
CA ASN A 426 9.30 -5.10 -32.37
C ASN A 426 10.07 -4.43 -31.19
N THR A 427 11.39 -4.58 -31.15
CA THR A 427 12.24 -3.89 -30.17
C THR A 427 12.38 -2.41 -30.58
N GLU A 428 12.23 -1.51 -29.62
CA GLU A 428 12.39 -0.06 -29.81
C GLU A 428 13.77 0.42 -29.39
N LEU A 429 14.35 -0.25 -28.37
CA LEU A 429 15.66 0.08 -27.83
C LEU A 429 16.45 -1.21 -27.57
N VAL A 430 17.69 -1.27 -28.01
CA VAL A 430 18.68 -2.28 -27.62
C VAL A 430 19.74 -1.66 -26.75
N ILE A 431 19.96 -2.23 -25.57
CA ILE A 431 20.97 -1.76 -24.63
C ILE A 431 22.06 -2.82 -24.49
N ASP A 432 23.30 -2.44 -24.74
CA ASP A 432 24.46 -3.30 -24.56
C ASP A 432 25.21 -2.98 -23.26
N PHE A 433 25.27 -3.94 -22.36
CA PHE A 433 26.09 -3.93 -21.14
C PHE A 433 27.17 -5.03 -21.17
N SER A 434 27.41 -5.63 -22.32
CA SER A 434 28.36 -6.74 -22.43
C SER A 434 29.82 -6.33 -22.28
N THR A 435 30.12 -5.04 -22.40
CA THR A 435 31.50 -4.50 -22.46
C THR A 435 32.34 -5.12 -23.59
N SER A 436 31.70 -5.69 -24.62
CA SER A 436 32.35 -6.35 -25.74
C SER A 436 32.33 -5.45 -26.97
N ILE A 437 33.48 -4.98 -27.41
CA ILE A 437 33.64 -4.21 -28.67
C ILE A 437 33.02 -4.96 -29.86
N ALA A 438 33.15 -6.28 -29.92
CA ALA A 438 32.56 -7.08 -31.00
C ALA A 438 31.02 -7.03 -31.00
N VAL A 439 30.38 -7.03 -29.82
CA VAL A 439 28.92 -6.87 -29.68
C VAL A 439 28.51 -5.49 -30.13
N GLU A 440 29.16 -4.46 -29.64
CA GLU A 440 28.90 -3.08 -30.00
C GLU A 440 29.01 -2.83 -31.52
N ARG A 441 30.09 -3.30 -32.14
CA ARG A 441 30.29 -3.19 -33.60
C ARG A 441 29.20 -3.95 -34.38
N LYS A 442 28.82 -5.13 -33.90
CA LYS A 442 27.73 -5.88 -34.54
C LYS A 442 26.38 -5.18 -34.43
N LEU A 443 26.11 -4.51 -33.31
CA LEU A 443 24.91 -3.70 -33.13
C LEU A 443 24.96 -2.44 -33.99
N ALA A 444 26.08 -1.71 -34.03
CA ALA A 444 26.25 -0.51 -34.85
C ALA A 444 25.98 -0.77 -36.34
N ASN A 445 26.44 -1.92 -36.84
CA ASN A 445 26.27 -2.33 -38.25
C ASN A 445 24.94 -3.04 -38.55
N ASP A 446 24.04 -3.20 -37.60
CA ASP A 446 22.72 -3.80 -37.83
C ASP A 446 21.80 -2.78 -38.52
N GLU A 447 21.18 -3.13 -39.64
CA GLU A 447 20.37 -2.24 -40.47
C GLU A 447 18.96 -1.97 -39.91
N ARG A 448 18.55 -2.66 -38.85
CA ARG A 448 17.23 -2.49 -38.22
C ARG A 448 17.05 -1.10 -37.61
N THR A 449 15.83 -0.65 -37.49
CA THR A 449 15.46 0.73 -37.11
C THR A 449 15.42 1.02 -35.60
N PHE A 450 15.60 0.01 -34.73
CA PHE A 450 15.63 0.24 -33.29
C PHE A 450 16.83 1.14 -32.88
N ARG A 451 16.62 1.93 -31.83
CA ARG A 451 17.69 2.71 -31.22
C ARG A 451 18.67 1.80 -30.48
N ARG A 452 19.91 2.18 -30.42
CA ARG A 452 20.97 1.47 -29.72
C ARG A 452 21.58 2.33 -28.64
N CYS A 453 21.98 1.66 -27.59
CA CYS A 453 22.68 2.25 -26.47
C CYS A 453 23.75 1.27 -26.00
N THR A 454 24.95 1.72 -25.73
CA THR A 454 25.95 0.97 -24.98
C THR A 454 26.30 1.70 -23.71
N SER A 455 26.52 0.94 -22.63
CA SER A 455 26.95 1.51 -21.36
C SER A 455 27.94 0.59 -20.66
N PHE A 456 28.98 1.19 -20.13
CA PHE A 456 30.06 0.46 -19.46
C PHE A 456 30.72 1.33 -18.39
N LEU A 457 31.46 0.70 -17.49
CA LEU A 457 32.29 1.39 -16.50
C LEU A 457 33.69 1.63 -17.09
N ASN A 458 34.31 2.73 -16.68
CA ASN A 458 35.74 2.95 -16.96
C ASN A 458 36.59 1.86 -16.26
N PRO A 459 37.92 1.73 -16.58
CA PRO A 459 38.76 0.69 -15.97
C PRO A 459 38.83 0.70 -14.45
N ARG A 460 38.68 1.88 -13.82
CA ARG A 460 38.66 2.04 -12.36
C ARG A 460 37.30 1.72 -11.74
N GLY A 461 36.22 1.75 -12.52
CA GLY A 461 34.85 1.51 -12.06
C GLY A 461 34.20 2.70 -11.33
N ASP A 462 34.78 3.88 -11.43
CA ASP A 462 34.30 5.12 -10.79
C ASP A 462 33.53 6.05 -11.75
N ASP A 463 33.59 5.80 -13.07
CA ASP A 463 32.81 6.51 -14.08
C ASP A 463 31.92 5.55 -14.89
N VAL A 464 30.72 6.00 -15.23
CA VAL A 464 29.80 5.31 -16.15
C VAL A 464 29.80 6.04 -17.49
N VAL A 465 30.07 5.31 -18.56
CA VAL A 465 29.94 5.79 -19.94
C VAL A 465 28.59 5.34 -20.49
N LEU A 466 27.86 6.26 -21.11
CA LEU A 466 26.59 6.00 -21.79
C LEU A 466 26.65 6.61 -23.18
N LEU A 467 26.64 5.78 -24.20
CA LEU A 467 26.55 6.18 -25.61
C LEU A 467 25.18 5.75 -26.15
N MET A 468 24.36 6.71 -26.57
CA MET A 468 22.99 6.43 -27.00
C MET A 468 22.67 7.15 -28.30
N GLU A 469 22.21 6.41 -29.30
CA GLU A 469 21.76 6.97 -30.57
C GLU A 469 20.53 7.89 -30.37
N ASP A 470 20.43 8.94 -31.21
CA ASP A 470 19.24 9.77 -31.28
C ASP A 470 18.03 8.99 -31.92
N LYS A 471 16.82 9.55 -31.86
CA LYS A 471 15.62 8.90 -32.38
C LYS A 471 15.68 8.63 -33.88
N GLU A 472 16.27 9.55 -34.62
CA GLU A 472 16.43 9.46 -36.07
C GLU A 472 17.69 8.68 -36.49
N ARG A 473 18.49 8.26 -35.52
CA ARG A 473 19.75 7.54 -35.72
C ARG A 473 20.73 8.29 -36.68
N LYS A 474 20.81 9.59 -36.56
CA LYS A 474 21.77 10.39 -37.31
C LYS A 474 23.21 10.17 -36.82
N SER A 475 23.35 9.97 -35.51
CA SER A 475 24.61 9.58 -34.88
C SER A 475 24.55 8.10 -34.53
N HIS A 476 25.18 7.27 -35.34
CA HIS A 476 25.29 5.83 -35.08
C HIS A 476 26.23 5.54 -33.91
N LEU A 477 26.09 4.36 -33.32
CA LEU A 477 26.80 3.97 -32.11
C LEU A 477 28.34 4.02 -32.29
N ASP A 478 28.86 3.63 -33.45
CA ASP A 478 30.26 3.67 -33.80
C ASP A 478 30.81 5.11 -33.89
N LEU A 479 30.00 6.08 -34.39
CA LEU A 479 30.38 7.50 -34.40
C LEU A 479 30.41 8.05 -32.98
N LEU A 480 29.45 7.69 -32.13
CA LEU A 480 29.43 8.09 -30.72
C LEU A 480 30.63 7.55 -29.95
N GLU A 481 31.07 6.31 -30.27
CA GLU A 481 32.27 5.75 -29.69
C GLU A 481 33.53 6.54 -30.13
N MET A 482 33.60 6.93 -31.41
CA MET A 482 34.72 7.76 -31.89
C MET A 482 34.72 9.16 -31.22
N ASP A 483 33.58 9.78 -31.05
CA ASP A 483 33.47 11.04 -30.33
C ASP A 483 33.86 10.90 -28.85
N TYR A 484 33.50 9.78 -28.21
CA TYR A 484 33.96 9.48 -26.86
C TYR A 484 35.49 9.43 -26.78
N TYR A 485 36.15 8.64 -27.63
CA TYR A 485 37.64 8.60 -27.63
C TYR A 485 38.28 9.93 -27.98
N ARG A 486 37.69 10.69 -28.89
CA ARG A 486 38.15 12.04 -29.20
C ARG A 486 38.11 12.94 -27.97
N ASN A 487 37.01 12.93 -27.22
CA ASN A 487 36.90 13.74 -26.02
C ASN A 487 37.91 13.34 -24.94
N LEU A 488 38.20 12.06 -24.77
CA LEU A 488 39.27 11.60 -23.87
C LEU A 488 40.66 12.11 -24.23
N ILE A 489 40.90 12.36 -25.52
CA ILE A 489 42.20 12.86 -26.02
C ILE A 489 42.32 14.37 -25.87
N VAL A 490 41.23 15.11 -26.09
CA VAL A 490 41.28 16.60 -26.21
C VAL A 490 40.85 17.31 -24.92
N ASP A 491 40.28 16.65 -23.96
CA ASP A 491 39.75 17.25 -22.73
C ASP A 491 40.50 16.73 -21.50
N ASP A 492 41.31 17.57 -20.92
CA ASP A 492 42.16 17.26 -19.76
C ASP A 492 41.37 16.77 -18.53
N ARG A 493 40.07 17.06 -18.45
CA ARG A 493 39.20 16.55 -17.38
C ARG A 493 39.13 15.04 -17.37
N PHE A 494 39.36 14.38 -18.51
CA PHE A 494 39.32 12.93 -18.66
C PHE A 494 40.72 12.30 -18.68
N SER A 495 41.78 13.00 -18.35
CA SER A 495 43.17 12.52 -18.40
C SER A 495 43.39 11.22 -17.62
N GLN A 496 42.68 11.01 -16.52
CA GLN A 496 42.77 9.79 -15.69
C GLN A 496 41.67 8.74 -15.97
N HIS A 497 40.78 9.03 -16.91
CA HIS A 497 39.58 8.18 -17.14
C HIS A 497 39.92 6.74 -17.57
N LEU A 498 40.99 6.54 -18.33
CA LEU A 498 41.47 5.22 -18.81
C LEU A 498 42.59 4.64 -17.94
N GLU A 499 42.95 5.25 -16.82
CA GLU A 499 43.91 4.67 -15.91
C GLU A 499 43.43 3.30 -15.38
N GLN A 500 44.31 2.31 -15.44
CA GLN A 500 44.03 1.00 -14.92
C GLN A 500 44.47 0.90 -13.46
N THR A 501 43.64 0.31 -12.62
CA THR A 501 44.02 -0.11 -11.27
C THR A 501 44.67 -1.50 -11.33
N GLU A 502 45.56 -1.78 -10.39
CA GLU A 502 46.13 -3.12 -10.27
C GLU A 502 45.01 -4.12 -9.99
N THR A 503 44.91 -5.15 -10.82
CA THR A 503 43.92 -6.21 -10.64
C THR A 503 44.50 -7.29 -9.74
N VAL A 504 44.02 -7.37 -8.50
CA VAL A 504 44.37 -8.47 -7.59
C VAL A 504 43.41 -9.62 -7.82
N ARG A 505 43.93 -10.76 -8.30
CA ARG A 505 43.14 -12.00 -8.36
C ARG A 505 43.04 -12.59 -6.95
N THR A 506 41.80 -12.69 -6.43
CA THR A 506 41.53 -13.28 -5.11
C THR A 506 41.18 -14.78 -5.19
N ASN A 507 41.00 -15.32 -6.38
CA ASN A 507 40.68 -16.73 -6.64
C ASN A 507 41.14 -17.15 -8.04
N THR A 508 41.14 -18.46 -8.31
CA THR A 508 41.62 -19.09 -9.56
C THR A 508 40.68 -18.99 -10.76
N PHE A 509 39.58 -18.22 -10.67
CA PHE A 509 38.60 -18.07 -11.75
C PHE A 509 38.62 -16.66 -12.33
#